data_31f138410abc369957d8a15cf7781c74
#
_entry.id   31f138410abc369957d8a15cf7781c74
#
_cell.length_a   1.000
_cell.length_b   1.000
_cell.length_c   1.000
_cell.angle_alpha   90.00
_cell.angle_beta   90.00
_cell.angle_gamma   90.00
#
_symmetry.space_group_name_H-M   'P 1'
#
loop_
_entity.id
_entity.type
_entity.pdbx_description
1 polymer ?
#
loop_
_entity_poly.entity_id
_entity_poly.type
_entity_poly.pdbx_seq_one_letter_code
_entity_poly.pdbx_strand_id
1 'polypeptide(L)'
;MSYDLMVFEPSSAPRERSQFMEWYAEQTKWEEDHSYQDLSVASEALQAWFREMVGFFPPMNGPLASDDFDDPRVTDHCIGTSLIYSAFSWGVAEEAHPKMRELAIKHKVGFFDVSATSGEILFPESAGGSGDSKPWWKFW
;
A
#
# COMPACT_ATOMS: atom_id res chain seq x y z
N MET A 1 -9.37 16.29 -5.13
CA MET A 1 -7.99 15.77 -5.33
C MET A 1 -7.54 15.02 -4.10
N SER A 2 -6.90 13.89 -4.27
CA SER A 2 -6.53 13.02 -3.14
C SER A 2 -5.02 12.92 -3.00
N TYR A 3 -4.60 12.55 -1.79
CA TYR A 3 -3.23 12.20 -1.49
C TYR A 3 -3.11 10.69 -1.58
N ASP A 4 -2.35 10.20 -2.52
CA ASP A 4 -2.36 8.77 -2.89
C ASP A 4 -1.07 8.09 -2.48
N LEU A 5 -1.23 6.93 -1.85
CA LEU A 5 -0.13 6.03 -1.48
C LEU A 5 -0.54 4.61 -1.86
N MET A 6 0.45 3.72 -1.99
CA MET A 6 0.19 2.35 -2.40
C MET A 6 1.10 1.39 -1.64
N VAL A 7 0.56 0.23 -1.25
CA VAL A 7 1.38 -0.89 -0.82
C VAL A 7 1.23 -2.01 -1.85
N PHE A 8 2.24 -2.88 -1.95
CA PHE A 8 2.22 -3.90 -2.99
C PHE A 8 2.96 -5.15 -2.53
N GLU A 9 2.67 -6.26 -3.22
CA GLU A 9 3.36 -7.53 -2.96
C GLU A 9 4.76 -7.47 -3.58
N PRO A 10 5.83 -7.49 -2.77
CA PRO A 10 7.18 -7.28 -3.32
C PRO A 10 7.59 -8.32 -4.36
N SER A 11 7.09 -9.55 -4.22
CA SER A 11 7.44 -10.61 -5.15
C SER A 11 6.80 -10.43 -6.53
N SER A 12 5.79 -9.56 -6.63
CA SER A 12 5.09 -9.32 -7.88
C SER A 12 5.62 -8.13 -8.65
N ALA A 13 6.37 -7.25 -8.01
CA ALA A 13 6.78 -5.97 -8.59
C ALA A 13 8.24 -5.98 -9.01
N PRO A 14 8.55 -5.36 -10.16
CA PRO A 14 9.96 -5.19 -10.56
C PRO A 14 10.68 -4.25 -9.61
N ARG A 15 11.97 -4.47 -9.42
CA ARG A 15 12.75 -3.64 -8.51
C ARG A 15 13.40 -2.44 -9.19
N GLU A 16 13.60 -2.51 -10.49
CA GLU A 16 14.16 -1.40 -11.25
C GLU A 16 13.05 -0.36 -11.46
N ARG A 17 13.38 0.92 -11.24
CA ARG A 17 12.35 1.96 -11.16
C ARG A 17 11.52 2.10 -12.44
N SER A 18 12.15 2.10 -13.61
CA SER A 18 11.38 2.29 -14.83
C SER A 18 10.47 1.10 -15.11
N GLN A 19 10.93 -0.10 -14.79
CA GLN A 19 10.08 -1.30 -14.92
C GLN A 19 8.96 -1.29 -13.89
N PHE A 20 9.25 -0.81 -12.68
CA PHE A 20 8.23 -0.67 -11.65
C PHE A 20 7.13 0.29 -12.11
N MET A 21 7.50 1.41 -12.71
CA MET A 21 6.50 2.38 -13.17
C MET A 21 5.64 1.82 -14.30
N GLU A 22 6.20 0.98 -15.16
CA GLU A 22 5.41 0.29 -16.19
C GLU A 22 4.44 -0.70 -15.55
N TRP A 23 4.92 -1.46 -14.58
CA TRP A 23 4.09 -2.41 -13.84
C TRP A 23 2.97 -1.68 -13.10
N TYR A 24 3.30 -0.56 -12.43
CA TYR A 24 2.34 0.25 -11.73
C TYR A 24 1.24 0.76 -12.67
N ALA A 25 1.63 1.27 -13.85
CA ALA A 25 0.67 1.76 -14.82
C ALA A 25 -0.28 0.65 -15.28
N GLU A 26 0.25 -0.56 -15.45
CA GLU A 26 -0.56 -1.70 -15.85
C GLU A 26 -1.54 -2.09 -14.75
N GLN A 27 -1.07 -2.15 -13.50
CA GLN A 27 -1.92 -2.53 -12.38
C GLN A 27 -3.05 -1.52 -12.15
N THR A 28 -2.78 -0.24 -12.36
CA THR A 28 -3.78 0.80 -12.09
C THR A 28 -4.72 1.06 -13.25
N LYS A 29 -4.76 0.17 -14.23
CA LYS A 29 -5.82 0.19 -15.23
C LYS A 29 -7.13 -0.36 -14.67
N TRP A 30 -7.06 -1.03 -13.51
CA TRP A 30 -8.22 -1.59 -12.79
C TRP A 30 -9.03 -2.54 -13.68
N GLU A 31 -8.34 -3.46 -14.34
CA GLU A 31 -8.95 -4.40 -15.29
C GLU A 31 -9.06 -5.81 -14.74
N GLU A 32 -8.81 -6.00 -13.44
CA GLU A 32 -8.94 -7.31 -12.81
C GLU A 32 -10.42 -7.69 -12.68
N ASP A 33 -10.68 -8.98 -12.69
CA ASP A 33 -12.06 -9.50 -12.73
C ASP A 33 -12.56 -9.76 -11.31
N HIS A 34 -12.63 -8.71 -10.49
CA HIS A 34 -13.16 -8.82 -9.12
C HIS A 34 -13.48 -7.44 -8.61
N SER A 35 -14.20 -7.37 -7.49
CA SER A 35 -14.45 -6.12 -6.80
C SER A 35 -13.16 -5.62 -6.15
N TYR A 36 -12.89 -4.34 -6.24
CA TYR A 36 -11.72 -3.75 -5.58
C TYR A 36 -11.96 -3.47 -4.09
N GLN A 37 -13.04 -4.01 -3.53
CA GLN A 37 -13.30 -4.02 -2.09
C GLN A 37 -13.21 -5.44 -1.51
N ASP A 38 -12.78 -6.41 -2.29
CA ASP A 38 -12.69 -7.81 -1.85
C ASP A 38 -11.26 -8.11 -1.38
N LEU A 39 -11.09 -8.13 -0.06
CA LEU A 39 -9.77 -8.34 0.53
C LEU A 39 -9.21 -9.74 0.24
N SER A 40 -10.09 -10.71 -0.02
CA SER A 40 -9.65 -12.10 -0.20
C SER A 40 -8.79 -12.31 -1.44
N VAL A 41 -8.82 -11.38 -2.41
CA VAL A 41 -8.00 -11.53 -3.62
C VAL A 41 -6.54 -11.14 -3.40
N ALA A 42 -6.24 -10.40 -2.33
CA ALA A 42 -4.89 -9.92 -2.05
C ALA A 42 -4.05 -11.01 -1.37
N SER A 43 -2.73 -10.85 -1.43
CA SER A 43 -1.83 -11.77 -0.71
C SER A 43 -2.07 -11.69 0.79
N GLU A 44 -1.63 -12.72 1.52
CA GLU A 44 -1.81 -12.76 2.97
C GLU A 44 -1.16 -11.57 3.66
N ALA A 45 0.02 -11.16 3.19
CA ALA A 45 0.71 -10.02 3.77
C ALA A 45 -0.05 -8.72 3.55
N LEU A 46 -0.60 -8.53 2.36
CA LEU A 46 -1.42 -7.36 2.06
C LEU A 46 -2.70 -7.38 2.88
N GLN A 47 -3.32 -8.55 3.06
CA GLN A 47 -4.50 -8.67 3.90
C GLN A 47 -4.20 -8.27 5.34
N ALA A 48 -3.07 -8.72 5.88
CA ALA A 48 -2.67 -8.38 7.25
C ALA A 48 -2.42 -6.88 7.39
N TRP A 49 -1.73 -6.29 6.40
CA TRP A 49 -1.49 -4.86 6.39
C TRP A 49 -2.83 -4.09 6.42
N PHE A 50 -3.76 -4.50 5.57
CA PHE A 50 -5.05 -3.81 5.45
C PHE A 50 -5.84 -3.88 6.76
N ARG A 51 -5.88 -5.06 7.37
CA ARG A 51 -6.65 -5.23 8.63
C ARG A 51 -6.12 -4.33 9.73
N GLU A 52 -4.83 -4.08 9.76
CA GLU A 52 -4.27 -3.17 10.75
C GLU A 52 -4.48 -1.71 10.34
N MET A 53 -4.30 -1.41 9.05
CA MET A 53 -4.41 -0.04 8.55
C MET A 53 -5.81 0.54 8.75
N VAL A 54 -6.86 -0.28 8.58
CA VAL A 54 -8.23 0.21 8.71
C VAL A 54 -8.57 0.63 10.13
N GLY A 55 -7.79 0.22 11.12
CA GLY A 55 -7.97 0.71 12.49
C GLY A 55 -7.59 2.18 12.63
N PHE A 56 -6.77 2.69 11.72
CA PHE A 56 -6.34 4.09 11.71
C PHE A 56 -7.04 4.88 10.61
N PHE A 57 -7.28 4.26 9.46
CA PHE A 57 -7.88 4.90 8.28
C PHE A 57 -8.96 3.99 7.73
N PRO A 58 -10.19 4.08 8.26
CA PRO A 58 -11.29 3.17 7.87
C PRO A 58 -11.62 3.30 6.38
N PRO A 59 -12.02 2.21 5.75
CA PRO A 59 -12.35 2.28 4.33
C PRO A 59 -13.67 3.00 4.10
N MET A 60 -13.76 3.62 2.94
CA MET A 60 -14.96 4.30 2.48
C MET A 60 -15.99 3.30 1.97
N ASN A 61 -15.53 2.18 1.43
CA ASN A 61 -16.36 1.18 0.77
C ASN A 61 -16.03 -0.22 1.29
N GLY A 62 -16.93 -1.17 1.02
CA GLY A 62 -16.71 -2.57 1.31
C GLY A 62 -17.19 -3.00 2.68
N PRO A 63 -16.94 -4.26 3.04
CA PRO A 63 -17.50 -4.84 4.27
C PRO A 63 -17.03 -4.17 5.57
N LEU A 64 -15.87 -3.51 5.54
CA LEU A 64 -15.31 -2.86 6.72
C LEU A 64 -15.53 -1.35 6.70
N ALA A 65 -16.40 -0.86 5.81
CA ALA A 65 -16.60 0.58 5.61
C ALA A 65 -17.09 1.27 6.87
N SER A 66 -16.59 2.49 7.06
CA SER A 66 -17.03 3.35 8.16
C SER A 66 -18.40 3.93 7.87
N ASP A 67 -19.20 4.11 8.91
CA ASP A 67 -20.49 4.82 8.80
C ASP A 67 -20.32 6.32 8.94
N ASP A 68 -19.17 6.79 9.37
CA ASP A 68 -18.91 8.21 9.62
C ASP A 68 -18.19 8.83 8.43
N PHE A 69 -18.96 9.30 7.45
CA PHE A 69 -18.40 9.90 6.23
C PHE A 69 -17.83 11.30 6.45
N ASP A 70 -18.03 11.88 7.63
CA ASP A 70 -17.43 13.18 7.96
C ASP A 70 -16.03 13.03 8.56
N ASP A 71 -15.63 11.82 8.91
CA ASP A 71 -14.30 11.57 9.46
C ASP A 71 -13.24 11.73 8.36
N PRO A 72 -12.28 12.65 8.51
CA PRO A 72 -11.26 12.86 7.49
C PRO A 72 -10.34 11.66 7.29
N ARG A 73 -10.37 10.68 8.22
CA ARG A 73 -9.57 9.46 8.08
C ARG A 73 -10.24 8.38 7.23
N VAL A 74 -11.49 8.57 6.84
CA VAL A 74 -12.14 7.63 5.92
C VAL A 74 -11.43 7.69 4.57
N THR A 75 -11.02 6.54 4.07
CA THR A 75 -10.07 6.44 2.96
C THR A 75 -10.61 5.53 1.88
N ASP A 76 -10.37 5.89 0.63
CA ASP A 76 -10.75 5.05 -0.51
C ASP A 76 -9.62 4.06 -0.78
N HIS A 77 -9.78 2.82 -0.30
CA HIS A 77 -8.82 1.74 -0.52
C HIS A 77 -9.30 0.87 -1.68
N CYS A 78 -8.46 0.74 -2.71
CA CYS A 78 -8.73 -0.13 -3.85
C CYS A 78 -7.83 -1.36 -3.76
N ILE A 79 -8.43 -2.53 -3.59
CA ILE A 79 -7.70 -3.76 -3.29
C ILE A 79 -7.58 -4.60 -4.56
N GLY A 80 -6.36 -4.80 -5.03
CA GLY A 80 -6.05 -5.70 -6.13
C GLY A 80 -5.32 -6.93 -5.64
N THR A 81 -5.02 -7.84 -6.55
CA THR A 81 -4.32 -9.08 -6.18
C THR A 81 -2.89 -8.82 -5.71
N SER A 82 -2.24 -7.80 -6.25
CA SER A 82 -0.83 -7.52 -5.97
C SER A 82 -0.57 -6.18 -5.32
N LEU A 83 -1.64 -5.40 -5.04
CA LEU A 83 -1.45 -4.09 -4.44
C LEU A 83 -2.73 -3.61 -3.75
N ILE A 84 -2.56 -2.63 -2.88
CA ILE A 84 -3.70 -1.88 -2.33
C ILE A 84 -3.36 -0.40 -2.54
N TYR A 85 -4.21 0.28 -3.28
CA TYR A 85 -4.07 1.71 -3.61
C TYR A 85 -4.98 2.51 -2.70
N SER A 86 -4.43 3.47 -1.98
CA SER A 86 -5.18 4.20 -0.96
C SER A 86 -5.19 5.69 -1.26
N ALA A 87 -6.37 6.27 -1.36
CA ALA A 87 -6.56 7.69 -1.62
C ALA A 87 -7.06 8.37 -0.35
N PHE A 88 -6.23 9.23 0.21
CA PHE A 88 -6.50 9.91 1.49
C PHE A 88 -6.90 11.34 1.27
N SER A 89 -7.58 11.90 2.26
CA SER A 89 -7.77 13.35 2.35
C SER A 89 -6.42 14.03 2.57
N TRP A 90 -6.16 15.14 1.88
CA TRP A 90 -4.91 15.88 2.07
C TRP A 90 -4.71 16.34 3.52
N GLY A 91 -5.80 16.56 4.24
CA GLY A 91 -5.71 16.98 5.64
C GLY A 91 -5.08 15.96 6.56
N VAL A 92 -5.02 14.68 6.16
CA VAL A 92 -4.39 13.63 6.97
C VAL A 92 -3.10 13.10 6.35
N ALA A 93 -2.57 13.77 5.31
CA ALA A 93 -1.39 13.28 4.59
C ALA A 93 -0.20 13.05 5.52
N GLU A 94 0.04 13.96 6.46
CA GLU A 94 1.18 13.85 7.38
C GLU A 94 1.04 12.69 8.36
N GLU A 95 -0.18 12.23 8.62
CA GLU A 95 -0.42 11.04 9.44
C GLU A 95 -0.39 9.78 8.58
N ALA A 96 -0.97 9.85 7.38
CA ALA A 96 -1.12 8.68 6.51
C ALA A 96 0.21 8.15 6.02
N HIS A 97 1.11 9.02 5.59
CA HIS A 97 2.39 8.60 5.02
C HIS A 97 3.21 7.75 6.00
N PRO A 98 3.54 8.27 7.21
CA PRO A 98 4.35 7.46 8.11
C PRO A 98 3.64 6.20 8.60
N LYS A 99 2.33 6.26 8.80
CA LYS A 99 1.61 5.09 9.28
C LYS A 99 1.57 3.99 8.23
N MET A 100 1.27 4.35 6.98
CA MET A 100 1.20 3.37 5.90
C MET A 100 2.57 2.74 5.65
N ARG A 101 3.63 3.55 5.69
CA ARG A 101 4.99 3.09 5.50
C ARG A 101 5.44 2.19 6.66
N GLU A 102 5.15 2.59 7.89
CA GLU A 102 5.48 1.82 9.07
C GLU A 102 4.85 0.42 9.02
N LEU A 103 3.57 0.36 8.69
CA LEU A 103 2.86 -0.92 8.60
C LEU A 103 3.34 -1.75 7.42
N ALA A 104 3.75 -1.10 6.32
CA ALA A 104 4.31 -1.81 5.19
C ALA A 104 5.59 -2.55 5.59
N ILE A 105 6.46 -1.89 6.33
CA ILE A 105 7.69 -2.51 6.83
C ILE A 105 7.36 -3.65 7.79
N LYS A 106 6.40 -3.42 8.68
CA LYS A 106 5.99 -4.43 9.67
C LYS A 106 5.49 -5.69 8.99
N HIS A 107 4.68 -5.55 7.96
CA HIS A 107 4.06 -6.70 7.28
C HIS A 107 4.83 -7.15 6.06
N LYS A 108 5.99 -6.52 5.79
CA LYS A 108 6.90 -6.90 4.70
C LYS A 108 6.26 -6.80 3.33
N VAL A 109 5.43 -5.78 3.15
CA VAL A 109 4.89 -5.43 1.84
C VAL A 109 5.61 -4.19 1.34
N GLY A 110 5.61 -3.97 0.03
CA GLY A 110 6.25 -2.79 -0.55
C GLY A 110 5.42 -1.54 -0.32
N PHE A 111 6.07 -0.39 -0.43
CA PHE A 111 5.41 0.90 -0.26
C PHE A 111 5.83 1.83 -1.39
N PHE A 112 4.88 2.52 -2.01
CA PHE A 112 5.15 3.46 -3.08
C PHE A 112 4.43 4.77 -2.78
N ASP A 113 5.18 5.87 -2.75
CA ASP A 113 4.65 7.21 -2.53
C ASP A 113 4.19 7.79 -3.87
N VAL A 114 2.94 7.53 -4.20
CA VAL A 114 2.37 7.86 -5.51
C VAL A 114 2.33 9.35 -5.77
N SER A 115 1.97 10.12 -4.74
CA SER A 115 1.71 11.56 -4.90
C SER A 115 2.96 12.40 -4.99
N ALA A 116 4.12 11.88 -4.60
CA ALA A 116 5.36 12.63 -4.65
C ALA A 116 6.02 12.52 -6.01
N THR A 117 6.61 13.60 -6.48
CA THR A 117 7.45 13.55 -7.68
C THR A 117 8.67 12.69 -7.35
N SER A 118 8.94 11.67 -8.15
CA SER A 118 10.02 10.72 -7.87
C SER A 118 9.86 10.09 -6.48
N GLY A 119 8.64 9.71 -6.13
CA GLY A 119 8.32 9.17 -4.83
C GLY A 119 9.06 7.89 -4.49
N GLU A 120 9.19 7.64 -3.20
CA GLU A 120 9.90 6.46 -2.69
C GLU A 120 9.23 5.17 -3.18
N ILE A 121 10.05 4.21 -3.59
CA ILE A 121 9.62 2.84 -3.84
C ILE A 121 10.41 1.98 -2.86
N LEU A 122 9.73 1.44 -1.84
CA LEU A 122 10.36 0.69 -0.77
C LEU A 122 10.08 -0.79 -0.93
N PHE A 123 11.15 -1.60 -0.95
CA PHE A 123 11.04 -3.06 -0.92
C PHE A 123 11.61 -3.53 0.41
N PRO A 124 10.74 -3.83 1.41
CA PRO A 124 11.26 -4.29 2.70
C PRO A 124 11.90 -5.67 2.55
N GLU A 125 13.00 -5.91 3.28
CA GLU A 125 13.64 -7.21 3.25
C GLU A 125 12.75 -8.24 3.91
N SER A 126 12.53 -9.35 3.23
CA SER A 126 11.79 -10.43 3.84
C SER A 126 12.70 -11.16 4.82
N ALA A 127 12.09 -11.86 5.74
CA ALA A 127 12.83 -12.57 6.77
C ALA A 127 13.81 -13.57 6.18
N GLY A 128 13.49 -14.16 5.05
CA GLY A 128 14.39 -15.08 4.42
C GLY A 128 15.25 -14.43 3.38
N GLY A 129 15.05 -13.20 3.17
CA GLY A 129 15.64 -12.57 2.06
C GLY A 129 17.04 -12.35 2.25
N SER A 130 17.71 -12.69 1.70
CA SER A 130 18.89 -12.54 1.69
C SER A 130 19.61 -11.89 2.46
N GLY A 131 19.76 -12.23 2.86
CA GLY A 131 20.39 -11.77 3.61
C GLY A 131 21.39 -10.90 3.31
N ASP A 132 21.63 -10.39 3.20
CA ASP A 132 22.58 -9.64 2.86
C ASP A 132 22.44 -8.48 3.18
N SER A 133 22.32 -8.50 3.69
CA SER A 133 22.33 -7.78 3.94
C SER A 133 22.37 -6.89 4.52
N LYS A 134 22.39 -6.64 4.99
CA LYS A 134 22.35 -6.02 5.54
C LYS A 134 22.48 -5.03 5.62
N PRO A 135 22.32 -4.59 5.85
CA PRO A 135 22.28 -3.75 6.01
C PRO A 135 22.25 -2.66 6.16
N TRP A 136 22.40 -1.94 6.05
CA TRP A 136 22.20 -1.05 6.14
C TRP A 136 21.75 -0.47 6.95
N TRP A 137 21.47 -0.56 7.44
CA TRP A 137 20.79 -0.38 8.14
C TRP A 137 20.84 -0.71 8.98
N LYS A 138 21.38 -1.49 8.86
CA LYS A 138 21.43 -1.95 9.22
C LYS A 138 21.74 -1.49 9.43
N PHE A 139 21.69 -1.35 9.19
CA PHE A 139 21.76 -0.94 8.96
C PHE A 139 21.57 -0.16 9.30
N TRP A 140 21.83 -0.31 9.52
CA TRP A 140 21.36 0.19 9.72
C TRP A 140 21.35 0.52 10.26
#